data_2a63928945c0cd1bcb1cbcfe4f19b416
#
_entry.id   2a63928945c0cd1bcb1cbcfe4f19b416
#
_cell.length_a   1.000
_cell.length_b   1.000
_cell.length_c   1.000
_cell.angle_alpha   90.00
_cell.angle_beta   90.00
_cell.angle_gamma   90.00
#
_symmetry.space_group_name_H-M   'P 1'
#
loop_
_entity.id
_entity.type
_entity.pdbx_description
1 polymer ?
#
loop_
_entity_poly.entity_id
_entity_poly.type
_entity_poly.pdbx_seq_one_letter_code
_entity_poly.pdbx_strand_id
1 'polypeptide(L)'
;MKLTFLGANHEVTGSCTLLEAAGQRYLIDCGMEQGKDVYENQPIPVAPGEIDGVLATHAHIDHTGLLPLLVRNGFQGRIYATKPTAELCSIMLRDSAHIQEFEAEWKNRKGQRSGAEPVEPMYTIQDAEAAIALFRGYDYNKEIELAPGVIIRFVDVGHLLGSSSIEIWVTENGATTKLVFSGDIGNLDQPIIKDPSYLKDADYVFMESTYGDRSHGPRPDYVAELAKILQRTFDRGGNVVIPSFAVGRTQELLYFIREIKEKNLVTGHGCFPVYIDSPLAIEATRIFKDTDSSCFDEETNALLAKGIDPIQFPGLKVSVTSDESRAINTDPVPKVIISASGMCEAGRSRHHLKHNLWRKECTVLFVGYQAVNTLGRSLLEGADNVKLFGESIEVQAEICQLTGLSGHADREGLLKWVNSFEPKPKRVFIIHGEDEVENIFAQTLTEQGFNASAPYNGEQWAIGSEGAVCLKEGTRIRIEHHVSEGAARAATVFQRLLNAGKRLLRVIEHNEGGANKDLAKFADQINALCDKWDR
;
A
#
# COMPACT_ATOMS: atom_id res chain seq x y z
N MET A 1 3.38 -8.78 26.83
CA MET A 1 3.80 -8.25 25.51
C MET A 1 3.71 -6.73 25.49
N LYS A 2 4.41 -6.07 24.58
CA LYS A 2 4.41 -4.61 24.44
C LYS A 2 4.16 -4.21 22.98
N LEU A 3 3.37 -3.14 22.79
CA LEU A 3 3.10 -2.52 21.50
C LEU A 3 3.65 -1.11 21.47
N THR A 4 4.14 -0.68 20.31
CA THR A 4 4.53 0.70 20.01
C THR A 4 3.93 1.10 18.67
N PHE A 5 3.10 2.13 18.66
CA PHE A 5 2.52 2.71 17.45
C PHE A 5 3.53 3.65 16.80
N LEU A 6 3.89 3.42 15.55
CA LEU A 6 4.98 4.14 14.89
C LEU A 6 4.53 4.99 13.70
N GLY A 7 3.46 4.59 13.02
CA GLY A 7 2.96 5.30 11.85
C GLY A 7 1.52 4.93 11.50
N ALA A 8 0.90 5.74 10.65
CA ALA A 8 -0.53 5.72 10.31
C ALA A 8 -1.42 5.78 11.55
N ASN A 9 -1.07 6.66 12.47
CA ASN A 9 -1.88 6.98 13.64
C ASN A 9 -2.25 8.47 13.55
N HIS A 10 -3.52 8.76 13.35
CA HIS A 10 -4.07 10.05 12.94
C HIS A 10 -3.62 10.51 11.54
N GLU A 11 -3.16 9.57 10.73
CA GLU A 11 -2.78 9.69 9.31
C GLU A 11 -3.17 8.41 8.57
N VAL A 12 -3.39 8.51 7.25
CA VAL A 12 -3.80 7.37 6.41
C VAL A 12 -2.63 6.70 5.68
N THR A 13 -1.38 7.07 5.94
CA THR A 13 -0.21 6.48 5.28
C THR A 13 0.91 6.18 6.25
N GLY A 14 1.83 5.28 5.84
CA GLY A 14 3.00 4.93 6.64
C GLY A 14 2.74 3.93 7.76
N SER A 15 1.79 3.00 7.55
CA SER A 15 1.40 2.00 8.56
C SER A 15 2.59 1.23 9.12
N CYS A 16 2.77 1.30 10.44
CA CYS A 16 3.84 0.58 11.14
C CYS A 16 3.54 0.46 12.63
N THR A 17 3.49 -0.77 13.13
CA THR A 17 3.34 -1.06 14.56
C THR A 17 4.39 -2.07 15.00
N LEU A 18 5.13 -1.80 16.09
CA LEU A 18 6.09 -2.73 16.67
C LEU A 18 5.41 -3.55 17.78
N LEU A 19 5.43 -4.87 17.63
CA LEU A 19 5.01 -5.84 18.65
C LEU A 19 6.24 -6.52 19.25
N GLU A 20 6.42 -6.39 20.57
CA GLU A 20 7.41 -7.12 21.35
C GLU A 20 6.69 -8.19 22.18
N ALA A 21 6.86 -9.48 21.83
CA ALA A 21 6.11 -10.59 22.42
C ALA A 21 6.92 -11.88 22.43
N ALA A 22 6.83 -12.68 23.49
CA ALA A 22 7.52 -13.94 23.67
C ALA A 22 9.04 -13.87 23.38
N GLY A 23 9.68 -12.76 23.74
CA GLY A 23 11.09 -12.50 23.49
C GLY A 23 11.46 -12.18 22.05
N GLN A 24 10.47 -12.02 21.15
CA GLN A 24 10.63 -11.69 19.76
C GLN A 24 10.10 -10.27 19.46
N ARG A 25 10.52 -9.70 18.33
CA ARG A 25 10.11 -8.38 17.83
C ARG A 25 9.59 -8.48 16.41
N TYR A 26 8.33 -8.12 16.21
CA TYR A 26 7.69 -8.12 14.90
C TYR A 26 7.21 -6.72 14.55
N LEU A 27 7.37 -6.33 13.29
CA LEU A 27 6.63 -5.21 12.74
C LEU A 27 5.35 -5.73 12.08
N ILE A 28 4.25 -5.06 12.33
CA ILE A 28 3.03 -5.20 11.54
C ILE A 28 3.04 -4.02 10.58
N ASP A 29 3.23 -4.34 9.30
CA ASP A 29 3.54 -3.44 8.22
C ASP A 29 4.86 -2.64 8.41
N CYS A 30 5.34 -2.04 7.34
CA CYS A 30 6.49 -1.15 7.30
C CYS A 30 6.29 -0.19 6.12
N GLY A 31 5.32 0.70 6.28
CA GLY A 31 4.77 1.55 5.25
C GLY A 31 5.55 2.84 5.04
N MET A 32 5.41 3.39 3.84
CA MET A 32 5.96 4.69 3.46
C MET A 32 4.88 5.76 3.58
N GLU A 33 5.22 6.89 4.19
CA GLU A 33 4.39 8.08 4.17
C GLU A 33 4.22 8.59 2.73
N GLN A 34 3.01 8.95 2.36
CA GLN A 34 2.67 9.46 1.04
C GLN A 34 1.84 10.74 1.15
N GLY A 35 2.15 11.71 0.29
CA GLY A 35 1.42 12.97 0.27
C GLY A 35 1.99 14.02 1.21
N LYS A 36 1.10 14.77 1.85
CA LYS A 36 1.45 15.80 2.85
C LYS A 36 0.91 15.36 4.19
N ASP A 37 1.63 14.47 4.83
CA ASP A 37 1.35 14.11 6.21
C ASP A 37 1.59 15.34 7.12
N VAL A 38 0.74 15.47 8.12
CA VAL A 38 0.78 16.60 9.07
C VAL A 38 1.65 16.24 10.27
N TYR A 39 1.71 14.95 10.58
CA TYR A 39 2.44 14.41 11.71
C TYR A 39 3.58 13.51 11.25
N GLU A 40 4.69 13.56 11.96
CA GLU A 40 5.88 12.77 11.65
C GLU A 40 5.74 11.36 12.22
N ASN A 41 5.96 10.34 11.38
CA ASN A 41 6.09 8.96 11.84
C ASN A 41 7.30 8.80 12.75
N GLN A 42 7.16 7.96 13.75
CA GLN A 42 8.24 7.72 14.70
C GLN A 42 9.26 6.73 14.13
N PRO A 43 10.57 6.96 14.32
CA PRO A 43 11.57 5.98 13.95
C PRO A 43 11.38 4.70 14.77
N ILE A 44 11.65 3.56 14.13
CA ILE A 44 11.61 2.26 14.81
C ILE A 44 12.60 2.30 15.99
N PRO A 45 12.15 2.06 17.24
CA PRO A 45 12.97 2.28 18.43
C PRO A 45 14.01 1.20 18.70
N VAL A 46 14.12 0.22 17.80
CA VAL A 46 15.08 -0.87 17.85
C VAL A 46 15.90 -0.92 16.57
N ALA A 47 17.10 -1.49 16.63
CA ALA A 47 17.89 -1.64 15.41
C ALA A 47 17.19 -2.61 14.44
N PRO A 48 17.19 -2.36 13.11
CA PRO A 48 16.58 -3.26 12.14
C PRO A 48 17.03 -4.72 12.23
N GLY A 49 18.31 -4.96 12.58
CA GLY A 49 18.83 -6.31 12.82
C GLY A 49 18.31 -6.99 14.09
N GLU A 50 17.56 -6.29 14.94
CA GLU A 50 16.91 -6.84 16.13
C GLU A 50 15.44 -7.19 15.91
N ILE A 51 14.93 -6.96 14.70
CA ILE A 51 13.57 -7.31 14.29
C ILE A 51 13.60 -8.74 13.75
N ASP A 52 12.79 -9.62 14.32
CA ASP A 52 12.75 -11.04 13.97
C ASP A 52 11.92 -11.29 12.72
N GLY A 53 10.91 -10.46 12.46
CA GLY A 53 10.08 -10.56 11.26
C GLY A 53 9.18 -9.35 11.03
N VAL A 54 8.65 -9.27 9.81
CA VAL A 54 7.61 -8.32 9.42
C VAL A 54 6.37 -9.10 8.98
N LEU A 55 5.20 -8.70 9.43
CA LEU A 55 3.91 -9.24 9.05
C LEU A 55 3.23 -8.21 8.15
N ALA A 56 3.20 -8.45 6.84
CA ALA A 56 2.61 -7.53 5.88
C ALA A 56 1.14 -7.87 5.64
N THR A 57 0.25 -6.89 5.85
CA THR A 57 -1.19 -7.04 5.67
C THR A 57 -1.58 -7.10 4.20
N HIS A 58 -1.01 -6.22 3.37
CA HIS A 58 -1.24 -6.16 1.93
C HIS A 58 -0.14 -5.38 1.21
N ALA A 59 -0.24 -5.26 -0.12
CA ALA A 59 0.87 -4.82 -0.97
C ALA A 59 0.98 -3.31 -1.22
N HIS A 60 0.07 -2.47 -0.71
CA HIS A 60 0.18 -1.02 -0.91
C HIS A 60 1.46 -0.45 -0.30
N ILE A 61 1.97 0.63 -0.90
CA ILE A 61 3.25 1.24 -0.52
C ILE A 61 3.21 1.88 0.87
N ASP A 62 2.07 2.37 1.30
CA ASP A 62 1.84 2.88 2.66
C ASP A 62 1.81 1.80 3.75
N HIS A 63 1.89 0.50 3.35
CA HIS A 63 2.05 -0.65 4.24
C HIS A 63 3.39 -1.39 4.06
N THR A 64 4.05 -1.25 2.90
CA THR A 64 5.24 -2.05 2.56
C THR A 64 6.42 -1.22 2.05
N GLY A 65 6.22 0.05 1.74
CA GLY A 65 7.15 0.87 0.99
C GLY A 65 8.50 1.14 1.67
N LEU A 66 8.62 0.98 2.99
CA LEU A 66 9.89 1.11 3.71
C LEU A 66 10.62 -0.23 3.94
N LEU A 67 10.08 -1.36 3.47
CA LEU A 67 10.75 -2.66 3.58
C LEU A 67 12.17 -2.67 2.94
N PRO A 68 12.39 -2.08 1.74
CA PRO A 68 13.74 -2.01 1.18
C PRO A 68 14.70 -1.18 2.04
N LEU A 69 14.22 -0.06 2.61
CA LEU A 69 15.01 0.74 3.53
C LEU A 69 15.34 -0.01 4.82
N LEU A 70 14.39 -0.76 5.35
CA LEU A 70 14.59 -1.60 6.53
C LEU A 70 15.69 -2.63 6.28
N VAL A 71 15.69 -3.29 5.12
CA VAL A 71 16.71 -4.27 4.71
C VAL A 71 18.06 -3.59 4.48
N ARG A 72 18.10 -2.44 3.77
CA ARG A 72 19.31 -1.62 3.60
C ARG A 72 19.95 -1.27 4.95
N ASN A 73 19.13 -1.05 5.99
CA ASN A 73 19.57 -0.70 7.33
C ASN A 73 19.89 -1.92 8.23
N GLY A 74 19.85 -3.14 7.69
CA GLY A 74 20.37 -4.33 8.35
C GLY A 74 19.34 -5.36 8.81
N PHE A 75 18.05 -5.21 8.45
CA PHE A 75 17.05 -6.26 8.67
C PHE A 75 17.40 -7.52 7.85
N GLN A 76 17.27 -8.69 8.49
CA GLN A 76 17.53 -10.00 7.88
C GLN A 76 16.47 -11.05 8.25
N GLY A 77 15.43 -10.64 8.97
CA GLY A 77 14.30 -11.47 9.30
C GLY A 77 13.48 -11.84 8.06
N ARG A 78 12.40 -12.57 8.27
CA ARG A 78 11.46 -12.92 7.20
C ARG A 78 10.34 -11.89 7.12
N ILE A 79 9.82 -11.69 5.91
CA ILE A 79 8.62 -10.90 5.65
C ILE A 79 7.50 -11.90 5.33
N TYR A 80 6.54 -12.01 6.25
CA TYR A 80 5.41 -12.92 6.15
C TYR A 80 4.23 -12.21 5.53
N ALA A 81 3.63 -12.80 4.51
CA ALA A 81 2.47 -12.25 3.80
C ALA A 81 1.65 -13.38 3.18
N THR A 82 0.49 -13.06 2.62
CA THR A 82 -0.17 -13.98 1.71
C THR A 82 0.63 -14.13 0.42
N LYS A 83 0.46 -15.23 -0.33
CA LYS A 83 1.14 -15.44 -1.61
C LYS A 83 0.89 -14.29 -2.60
N PRO A 84 -0.38 -13.87 -2.85
CA PRO A 84 -0.62 -12.78 -3.78
C PRO A 84 -0.04 -11.44 -3.29
N THR A 85 -0.07 -11.16 -1.99
CA THR A 85 0.58 -9.97 -1.42
C THR A 85 2.09 -9.98 -1.68
N ALA A 86 2.77 -11.12 -1.47
CA ALA A 86 4.20 -11.25 -1.74
C ALA A 86 4.53 -11.03 -3.23
N GLU A 87 3.70 -11.54 -4.14
CA GLU A 87 3.85 -11.36 -5.58
C GLU A 87 3.63 -9.89 -5.99
N LEU A 88 2.56 -9.25 -5.51
CA LEU A 88 2.31 -7.83 -5.75
C LEU A 88 3.40 -6.94 -5.17
N CYS A 89 3.87 -7.20 -3.95
CA CYS A 89 5.01 -6.49 -3.35
C CYS A 89 6.24 -6.57 -4.24
N SER A 90 6.47 -7.70 -4.93
CA SER A 90 7.64 -7.86 -5.80
C SER A 90 7.67 -6.84 -6.94
N ILE A 91 6.54 -6.49 -7.51
CA ILE A 91 6.44 -5.49 -8.59
C ILE A 91 6.33 -4.07 -8.02
N MET A 92 5.59 -3.88 -6.93
CA MET A 92 5.38 -2.57 -6.30
C MET A 92 6.68 -1.98 -5.74
N LEU A 93 7.48 -2.79 -5.05
CA LEU A 93 8.75 -2.34 -4.46
C LEU A 93 9.81 -2.02 -5.52
N ARG A 94 9.84 -2.79 -6.64
CA ARG A 94 10.70 -2.46 -7.78
C ARG A 94 10.31 -1.13 -8.43
N ASP A 95 9.01 -0.92 -8.66
CA ASP A 95 8.49 0.32 -9.25
C ASP A 95 8.79 1.52 -8.36
N SER A 96 8.56 1.39 -7.04
CA SER A 96 8.88 2.42 -6.06
C SER A 96 10.37 2.77 -6.03
N ALA A 97 11.25 1.76 -6.05
CA ALA A 97 12.69 1.97 -6.10
C ALA A 97 13.13 2.68 -7.39
N HIS A 98 12.57 2.26 -8.54
CA HIS A 98 12.83 2.88 -9.82
C HIS A 98 12.41 4.36 -9.85
N ILE A 99 11.25 4.69 -9.30
CA ILE A 99 10.77 6.07 -9.18
C ILE A 99 11.74 6.90 -8.34
N GLN A 100 12.20 6.40 -7.21
CA GLN A 100 13.12 7.11 -6.31
C GLN A 100 14.50 7.33 -6.95
N GLU A 101 15.06 6.31 -7.63
CA GLU A 101 16.32 6.45 -8.37
C GLU A 101 16.19 7.49 -9.47
N PHE A 102 15.11 7.43 -10.26
CA PHE A 102 14.83 8.40 -11.32
C PHE A 102 14.69 9.83 -10.79
N GLU A 103 13.97 10.03 -9.69
CA GLU A 103 13.82 11.34 -9.07
C GLU A 103 15.14 11.89 -8.53
N ALA A 104 15.96 11.04 -7.90
CA ALA A 104 17.28 11.41 -7.43
C ALA A 104 18.20 11.83 -8.59
N GLU A 105 18.22 11.05 -9.69
CA GLU A 105 18.97 11.40 -10.89
C GLU A 105 18.49 12.71 -11.52
N TRP A 106 17.17 12.93 -11.57
CA TRP A 106 16.61 14.15 -12.14
C TRP A 106 16.94 15.38 -11.29
N LYS A 107 16.83 15.28 -9.95
CA LYS A 107 17.26 16.32 -9.01
C LYS A 107 18.75 16.62 -9.17
N ASN A 108 19.59 15.59 -9.29
CA ASN A 108 21.03 15.72 -9.46
C ASN A 108 21.40 16.40 -10.78
N ARG A 109 20.75 16.03 -11.89
CA ARG A 109 20.95 16.71 -13.20
C ARG A 109 20.57 18.20 -13.16
N LYS A 110 19.51 18.55 -12.44
CA LYS A 110 19.15 19.97 -12.21
C LYS A 110 20.15 20.66 -11.26
N GLY A 111 20.54 19.99 -10.19
CA GLY A 111 21.43 20.51 -9.16
C GLY A 111 22.84 20.81 -9.66
N GLN A 112 23.36 20.07 -10.65
CA GLN A 112 24.68 20.31 -11.25
C GLN A 112 24.90 21.78 -11.72
N ARG A 113 23.84 22.41 -12.23
CA ARG A 113 23.91 23.80 -12.71
C ARG A 113 23.88 24.85 -11.59
N SER A 114 23.39 24.49 -10.41
CA SER A 114 23.30 25.37 -9.23
C SER A 114 24.34 25.07 -8.17
N GLY A 115 25.22 24.06 -8.39
CA GLY A 115 26.20 23.63 -7.40
C GLY A 115 25.57 22.95 -6.15
N ALA A 116 24.36 22.44 -6.28
CA ALA A 116 23.69 21.71 -5.20
C ALA A 116 24.37 20.35 -4.96
N GLU A 117 24.40 19.91 -3.70
CA GLU A 117 24.91 18.58 -3.36
C GLU A 117 24.05 17.47 -3.98
N PRO A 118 24.65 16.35 -4.40
CA PRO A 118 23.92 15.21 -4.93
C PRO A 118 22.97 14.60 -3.90
N VAL A 119 21.76 14.29 -4.35
CA VAL A 119 20.73 13.58 -3.57
C VAL A 119 20.83 12.09 -3.86
N GLU A 120 20.83 11.25 -2.84
CA GLU A 120 20.72 9.79 -2.97
C GLU A 120 19.26 9.37 -2.84
N PRO A 121 18.84 8.29 -3.56
CA PRO A 121 17.53 7.71 -3.34
C PRO A 121 17.43 7.12 -1.91
N MET A 122 16.25 7.11 -1.35
CA MET A 122 15.99 6.52 -0.02
C MET A 122 16.44 5.05 0.01
N TYR A 123 16.18 4.32 -1.08
CA TYR A 123 16.68 2.98 -1.37
C TYR A 123 16.77 2.75 -2.88
N THR A 124 17.47 1.72 -3.28
CA THR A 124 17.74 1.37 -4.67
C THR A 124 16.96 0.13 -5.11
N ILE A 125 16.95 -0.17 -6.42
CA ILE A 125 16.41 -1.44 -6.94
C ILE A 125 17.10 -2.64 -6.28
N GLN A 126 18.40 -2.56 -5.96
CA GLN A 126 19.11 -3.64 -5.29
C GLN A 126 18.58 -3.87 -3.86
N ASP A 127 18.25 -2.80 -3.14
CA ASP A 127 17.64 -2.89 -1.81
C ASP A 127 16.24 -3.49 -1.90
N ALA A 128 15.46 -3.13 -2.93
CA ALA A 128 14.14 -3.72 -3.20
C ALA A 128 14.25 -5.23 -3.50
N GLU A 129 15.18 -5.65 -4.36
CA GLU A 129 15.41 -7.08 -4.64
C GLU A 129 15.83 -7.86 -3.38
N ALA A 130 16.67 -7.26 -2.53
CA ALA A 130 17.04 -7.87 -1.26
C ALA A 130 15.84 -8.04 -0.32
N ALA A 131 14.92 -7.06 -0.26
CA ALA A 131 13.69 -7.17 0.51
C ALA A 131 12.74 -8.23 -0.07
N ILE A 132 12.56 -8.26 -1.39
CA ILE A 132 11.72 -9.25 -2.08
C ILE A 132 12.18 -10.68 -1.78
N ALA A 133 13.49 -10.93 -1.71
CA ALA A 133 14.04 -12.25 -1.39
C ALA A 133 13.69 -12.75 0.03
N LEU A 134 13.33 -11.85 0.95
CA LEU A 134 12.95 -12.18 2.33
C LEU A 134 11.47 -12.56 2.48
N PHE A 135 10.64 -12.30 1.48
CA PHE A 135 9.22 -12.65 1.54
C PHE A 135 8.99 -14.16 1.64
N ARG A 136 7.99 -14.51 2.43
CA ARG A 136 7.46 -15.87 2.57
C ARG A 136 5.94 -15.79 2.43
N GLY A 137 5.43 -16.28 1.29
CA GLY A 137 4.01 -16.28 0.95
C GLY A 137 3.28 -17.49 1.51
N TYR A 138 2.14 -17.25 2.14
CA TYR A 138 1.28 -18.27 2.74
C TYR A 138 -0.13 -18.22 2.16
N ASP A 139 -0.85 -19.33 2.28
CA ASP A 139 -2.27 -19.38 1.95
C ASP A 139 -3.09 -18.79 3.10
N TYR A 140 -4.28 -18.27 2.77
CA TYR A 140 -5.23 -17.83 3.78
C TYR A 140 -5.64 -18.96 4.73
N ASN A 141 -6.01 -18.59 5.94
CA ASN A 141 -6.59 -19.47 6.98
C ASN A 141 -5.66 -20.59 7.45
N LYS A 142 -4.36 -20.51 7.18
CA LYS A 142 -3.36 -21.44 7.71
C LYS A 142 -2.65 -20.84 8.92
N GLU A 143 -2.59 -21.60 9.99
CA GLU A 143 -1.79 -21.24 11.17
C GLU A 143 -0.29 -21.44 10.87
N ILE A 144 0.51 -20.47 11.27
CA ILE A 144 1.95 -20.40 11.05
C ILE A 144 2.60 -20.10 12.39
N GLU A 145 3.40 -21.03 12.89
CA GLU A 145 4.23 -20.79 14.05
C GLU A 145 5.48 -19.99 13.64
N LEU A 146 5.61 -18.78 14.17
CA LEU A 146 6.76 -17.90 13.92
C LEU A 146 7.91 -18.20 14.85
N ALA A 147 7.57 -18.41 16.13
CA ALA A 147 8.48 -18.76 17.22
C ALA A 147 7.67 -19.50 18.31
N PRO A 148 8.33 -20.19 19.27
CA PRO A 148 7.64 -20.78 20.39
C PRO A 148 6.73 -19.75 21.12
N GLY A 149 5.43 -20.02 21.12
CA GLY A 149 4.42 -19.13 21.72
C GLY A 149 3.92 -18.00 20.82
N VAL A 150 4.32 -17.93 19.57
CA VAL A 150 3.77 -16.94 18.59
C VAL A 150 3.26 -17.66 17.36
N ILE A 151 1.95 -17.64 17.18
CA ILE A 151 1.27 -18.23 16.01
C ILE A 151 0.51 -17.10 15.30
N ILE A 152 0.51 -17.12 13.96
CA ILE A 152 -0.26 -16.18 13.15
C ILE A 152 -1.17 -16.89 12.16
N ARG A 153 -2.18 -16.16 11.67
CA ARG A 153 -3.02 -16.57 10.56
C ARG A 153 -3.44 -15.35 9.74
N PHE A 154 -3.32 -15.45 8.43
CA PHE A 154 -3.84 -14.46 7.48
C PHE A 154 -5.28 -14.81 7.11
N VAL A 155 -6.19 -13.85 7.22
CA VAL A 155 -7.61 -14.01 6.89
C VAL A 155 -7.98 -12.96 5.84
N ASP A 156 -8.60 -13.39 4.76
CA ASP A 156 -9.01 -12.50 3.66
C ASP A 156 -9.91 -11.36 4.17
N VAL A 157 -9.55 -10.14 3.87
CA VAL A 157 -10.26 -8.93 4.30
C VAL A 157 -10.79 -8.10 3.12
N GLY A 158 -10.71 -8.65 1.90
CA GLY A 158 -11.06 -7.92 0.67
C GLY A 158 -10.02 -6.85 0.34
N HIS A 159 -10.45 -5.65 -0.01
CA HIS A 159 -9.66 -4.46 -0.30
C HIS A 159 -8.77 -4.56 -1.54
N LEU A 160 -7.81 -5.49 -1.55
CA LEU A 160 -6.89 -5.76 -2.65
C LEU A 160 -6.60 -7.26 -2.72
N LEU A 161 -6.26 -7.78 -3.89
CA LEU A 161 -5.84 -9.17 -4.03
C LEU A 161 -4.71 -9.50 -3.06
N GLY A 162 -4.94 -10.48 -2.20
CA GLY A 162 -3.98 -10.89 -1.19
C GLY A 162 -4.09 -10.18 0.15
N SER A 163 -4.88 -9.11 0.26
CA SER A 163 -5.08 -8.38 1.52
C SER A 163 -5.61 -9.27 2.63
N SER A 164 -5.12 -9.03 3.85
CA SER A 164 -5.49 -9.85 4.98
C SER A 164 -5.58 -9.07 6.29
N SER A 165 -6.54 -9.45 7.11
CA SER A 165 -6.41 -9.28 8.56
C SER A 165 -5.42 -10.30 9.09
N ILE A 166 -4.65 -9.92 10.12
CA ILE A 166 -3.67 -10.81 10.75
C ILE A 166 -4.14 -11.13 12.15
N GLU A 167 -4.44 -12.40 12.40
CA GLU A 167 -4.65 -12.92 13.75
C GLU A 167 -3.32 -13.37 14.32
N ILE A 168 -3.03 -12.99 15.58
CA ILE A 168 -1.79 -13.32 16.26
C ILE A 168 -2.14 -13.87 17.64
N TRP A 169 -1.75 -15.11 17.91
CA TRP A 169 -1.83 -15.72 19.24
C TRP A 169 -0.46 -15.65 19.90
N VAL A 170 -0.41 -15.00 21.05
CA VAL A 170 0.82 -14.89 21.86
C VAL A 170 0.61 -15.60 23.18
N THR A 171 1.42 -16.62 23.46
CA THR A 171 1.42 -17.36 24.73
C THR A 171 2.61 -16.95 25.58
N GLU A 172 2.34 -16.25 26.67
CA GLU A 172 3.33 -15.83 27.67
C GLU A 172 2.85 -16.24 29.08
N ASN A 173 3.75 -16.75 29.89
CA ASN A 173 3.47 -17.14 31.28
C ASN A 173 2.27 -18.11 31.45
N GLY A 174 2.05 -18.95 30.46
CA GLY A 174 0.95 -19.92 30.47
C GLY A 174 -0.42 -19.38 30.06
N ALA A 175 -0.52 -18.10 29.69
CA ALA A 175 -1.74 -17.49 29.16
C ALA A 175 -1.58 -17.11 27.69
N THR A 176 -2.61 -17.37 26.88
CA THR A 176 -2.64 -16.97 25.47
C THR A 176 -3.51 -15.74 25.30
N THR A 177 -2.99 -14.75 24.60
CA THR A 177 -3.72 -13.53 24.21
C THR A 177 -3.82 -13.47 22.69
N LYS A 178 -5.01 -13.18 22.19
CA LYS A 178 -5.28 -13.05 20.75
C LYS A 178 -5.37 -11.59 20.32
N LEU A 179 -4.52 -11.22 19.37
CA LEU A 179 -4.51 -9.91 18.72
C LEU A 179 -5.06 -10.06 17.30
N VAL A 180 -5.76 -9.03 16.82
CA VAL A 180 -6.21 -8.93 15.42
C VAL A 180 -5.82 -7.56 14.88
N PHE A 181 -5.01 -7.54 13.83
CA PHE A 181 -4.77 -6.36 13.00
C PHE A 181 -5.64 -6.46 11.77
N SER A 182 -6.49 -5.46 11.51
CA SER A 182 -7.44 -5.51 10.39
C SER A 182 -6.75 -5.52 9.03
N GLY A 183 -5.60 -4.85 8.89
CA GLY A 183 -5.17 -4.30 7.62
C GLY A 183 -6.22 -3.30 7.12
N ASP A 184 -6.23 -3.05 5.83
CA ASP A 184 -7.28 -2.25 5.20
C ASP A 184 -8.49 -3.14 4.89
N ILE A 185 -9.64 -2.75 5.41
CA ILE A 185 -10.87 -3.53 5.27
C ILE A 185 -11.54 -3.17 3.94
N GLY A 186 -11.81 -4.20 3.13
CA GLY A 186 -12.42 -4.04 1.82
C GLY A 186 -13.87 -3.57 1.85
N ASN A 187 -14.27 -2.89 0.78
CA ASN A 187 -15.66 -2.61 0.51
C ASN A 187 -16.38 -3.88 0.03
N LEU A 188 -17.70 -3.96 0.21
CA LEU A 188 -18.49 -5.10 -0.22
C LEU A 188 -18.68 -5.12 -1.74
N ASP A 189 -18.97 -6.30 -2.29
CA ASP A 189 -19.30 -6.55 -3.70
C ASP A 189 -18.29 -5.98 -4.70
N GLN A 190 -17.00 -5.89 -4.36
CA GLN A 190 -15.97 -5.55 -5.33
C GLN A 190 -15.77 -6.71 -6.32
N PRO A 191 -15.64 -6.45 -7.62
CA PRO A 191 -15.41 -7.52 -8.57
C PRO A 191 -14.05 -8.18 -8.37
N ILE A 192 -13.94 -9.45 -8.70
CA ILE A 192 -12.73 -10.28 -8.68
C ILE A 192 -12.38 -10.79 -7.28
N ILE A 193 -12.30 -9.92 -6.29
CA ILE A 193 -11.88 -10.26 -4.93
C ILE A 193 -13.08 -10.54 -4.02
N LYS A 194 -12.83 -11.28 -2.95
CA LYS A 194 -13.88 -11.63 -1.98
C LYS A 194 -14.26 -10.44 -1.11
N ASP A 195 -15.46 -10.51 -0.57
CA ASP A 195 -15.88 -9.65 0.53
C ASP A 195 -15.04 -9.90 1.78
N PRO A 196 -14.91 -8.91 2.68
CA PRO A 196 -14.22 -9.07 3.95
C PRO A 196 -14.75 -10.22 4.78
N SER A 197 -13.86 -11.07 5.28
CA SER A 197 -14.22 -12.08 6.28
C SER A 197 -14.45 -11.43 7.64
N TYR A 198 -15.43 -11.94 8.37
CA TYR A 198 -15.78 -11.47 9.71
C TYR A 198 -15.18 -12.39 10.76
N LEU A 199 -14.30 -11.84 11.59
CA LEU A 199 -13.64 -12.56 12.69
C LEU A 199 -14.55 -12.57 13.91
N LYS A 200 -14.48 -13.63 14.73
CA LYS A 200 -15.46 -13.84 15.82
C LYS A 200 -14.93 -13.48 17.20
N ASP A 201 -13.63 -13.62 17.42
CA ASP A 201 -13.03 -13.45 18.73
C ASP A 201 -11.67 -12.76 18.64
N ALA A 202 -11.40 -11.90 19.61
CA ALA A 202 -10.09 -11.30 19.84
C ALA A 202 -10.04 -10.70 21.26
N ASP A 203 -8.86 -10.69 21.88
CA ASP A 203 -8.63 -9.91 23.09
C ASP A 203 -8.43 -8.43 22.77
N TYR A 204 -7.67 -8.15 21.70
CA TYR A 204 -7.35 -6.81 21.24
C TYR A 204 -7.49 -6.71 19.72
N VAL A 205 -8.08 -5.62 19.26
CA VAL A 205 -8.27 -5.34 17.82
C VAL A 205 -7.59 -4.02 17.49
N PHE A 206 -6.88 -4.01 16.37
CA PHE A 206 -6.24 -2.85 15.74
C PHE A 206 -6.88 -2.70 14.38
N MET A 207 -7.66 -1.64 14.17
CA MET A 207 -8.45 -1.52 12.95
C MET A 207 -8.30 -0.16 12.28
N GLU A 208 -8.35 -0.18 10.94
CA GLU A 208 -8.40 0.99 10.10
C GLU A 208 -9.66 1.83 10.34
N SER A 209 -9.59 3.08 9.94
CA SER A 209 -10.72 4.01 10.01
C SER A 209 -10.79 5.01 8.87
N THR A 210 -10.22 4.69 7.71
CA THR A 210 -10.13 5.59 6.54
C THR A 210 -11.44 6.31 6.21
N TYR A 211 -12.56 5.63 6.31
CA TYR A 211 -13.91 6.19 6.12
C TYR A 211 -14.80 6.04 7.36
N GLY A 212 -14.22 6.08 8.55
CA GLY A 212 -14.94 5.91 9.82
C GLY A 212 -16.00 6.98 10.12
N ASP A 213 -15.99 8.11 9.42
CA ASP A 213 -16.89 9.24 9.58
C ASP A 213 -18.05 9.30 8.57
N ARG A 214 -17.98 8.51 7.47
CA ARG A 214 -18.91 8.65 6.34
C ARG A 214 -19.25 7.37 5.63
N SER A 215 -20.43 7.37 4.96
CA SER A 215 -20.89 6.32 4.05
C SER A 215 -20.52 6.65 2.60
N HIS A 216 -20.30 5.62 1.79
CA HIS A 216 -20.14 5.78 0.34
C HIS A 216 -21.46 6.04 -0.39
N GLY A 217 -22.59 5.89 0.30
CA GLY A 217 -23.92 5.97 -0.30
C GLY A 217 -24.29 4.74 -1.16
N PRO A 218 -25.40 4.82 -1.90
CA PRO A 218 -25.84 3.70 -2.71
C PRO A 218 -24.88 3.44 -3.87
N ARG A 219 -24.54 2.19 -4.08
CA ARG A 219 -23.65 1.75 -5.15
C ARG A 219 -24.34 1.92 -6.52
N PRO A 220 -23.79 2.67 -7.46
CA PRO A 220 -24.34 2.77 -8.80
C PRO A 220 -24.08 1.51 -9.62
N ASP A 221 -24.82 1.34 -10.72
CA ASP A 221 -24.45 0.37 -11.75
C ASP A 221 -23.25 0.88 -12.56
N TYR A 222 -22.04 0.50 -12.12
CA TYR A 222 -20.78 0.96 -12.74
C TYR A 222 -20.65 0.55 -14.20
N VAL A 223 -21.18 -0.62 -14.56
CA VAL A 223 -21.15 -1.13 -15.94
C VAL A 223 -22.01 -0.25 -16.84
N ALA A 224 -23.23 0.07 -16.40
CA ALA A 224 -24.14 0.93 -17.16
C ALA A 224 -23.62 2.38 -17.25
N GLU A 225 -23.09 2.94 -16.14
CA GLU A 225 -22.56 4.31 -16.16
C GLU A 225 -21.30 4.41 -17.03
N LEU A 226 -20.37 3.45 -16.93
CA LEU A 226 -19.19 3.42 -17.77
C LEU A 226 -19.56 3.25 -19.25
N ALA A 227 -20.52 2.36 -19.57
CA ALA A 227 -21.00 2.18 -20.94
C ALA A 227 -21.59 3.48 -21.53
N LYS A 228 -22.37 4.25 -20.77
CA LYS A 228 -22.89 5.55 -21.19
C LYS A 228 -21.77 6.57 -21.50
N ILE A 229 -20.72 6.59 -20.65
CA ILE A 229 -19.57 7.49 -20.85
C ILE A 229 -18.80 7.08 -22.11
N LEU A 230 -18.54 5.80 -22.31
CA LEU A 230 -17.88 5.28 -23.50
C LEU A 230 -18.67 5.61 -24.77
N GLN A 231 -19.98 5.31 -24.78
CA GLN A 231 -20.85 5.54 -25.93
C GLN A 231 -20.81 6.99 -26.38
N ARG A 232 -21.15 7.93 -25.46
CA ARG A 232 -21.23 9.35 -25.83
C ARG A 232 -19.88 9.95 -26.25
N THR A 233 -18.76 9.44 -25.69
CA THR A 233 -17.42 9.90 -26.06
C THR A 233 -17.03 9.39 -27.43
N PHE A 234 -17.29 8.11 -27.72
CA PHE A 234 -16.98 7.51 -29.02
C PHE A 234 -17.88 8.09 -30.14
N ASP A 235 -19.14 8.41 -29.84
CA ASP A 235 -20.05 9.08 -30.80
C ASP A 235 -19.54 10.46 -31.22
N ARG A 236 -18.76 11.14 -30.33
CA ARG A 236 -18.05 12.38 -30.64
C ARG A 236 -16.72 12.16 -31.35
N GLY A 237 -16.26 10.91 -31.52
CA GLY A 237 -14.97 10.57 -32.09
C GLY A 237 -13.78 10.77 -31.14
N GLY A 238 -14.02 10.86 -29.83
CA GLY A 238 -13.00 11.09 -28.80
C GLY A 238 -12.49 9.84 -28.10
N ASN A 239 -11.43 10.01 -27.33
CA ASN A 239 -10.86 8.99 -26.44
C ASN A 239 -11.42 9.15 -25.04
N VAL A 240 -11.51 8.03 -24.30
CA VAL A 240 -11.71 8.04 -22.85
C VAL A 240 -10.37 7.74 -22.18
N VAL A 241 -9.82 8.73 -21.47
CA VAL A 241 -8.59 8.59 -20.68
C VAL A 241 -8.97 8.35 -19.23
N ILE A 242 -8.50 7.24 -18.66
CA ILE A 242 -8.80 6.84 -17.28
C ILE A 242 -7.49 6.78 -16.48
N PRO A 243 -7.15 7.85 -15.75
CA PRO A 243 -6.11 7.80 -14.74
C PRO A 243 -6.50 6.79 -13.65
N SER A 244 -5.67 5.77 -13.44
CA SER A 244 -6.01 4.66 -12.53
C SER A 244 -4.80 4.19 -11.73
N PHE A 245 -5.05 3.69 -10.52
CA PHE A 245 -4.03 2.92 -9.80
C PHE A 245 -3.73 1.64 -10.59
N ALA A 246 -2.45 1.28 -10.61
CA ALA A 246 -1.95 0.15 -11.40
C ALA A 246 -2.46 -1.19 -10.87
N VAL A 247 -2.65 -1.29 -9.56
CA VAL A 247 -3.09 -2.51 -8.85
C VAL A 247 -4.49 -2.30 -8.29
N GLY A 248 -5.36 -3.28 -8.43
CA GLY A 248 -6.75 -3.30 -7.99
C GLY A 248 -7.67 -2.56 -8.97
N ARG A 249 -7.66 -1.24 -8.95
CA ARG A 249 -8.58 -0.40 -9.74
C ARG A 249 -8.50 -0.65 -11.25
N THR A 250 -7.32 -0.84 -11.80
CA THR A 250 -7.16 -1.16 -13.23
C THR A 250 -7.84 -2.49 -13.56
N GLN A 251 -7.69 -3.52 -12.73
CA GLN A 251 -8.27 -4.84 -12.96
C GLN A 251 -9.81 -4.81 -12.84
N GLU A 252 -10.36 -4.05 -11.89
CA GLU A 252 -11.81 -3.83 -11.78
C GLU A 252 -12.38 -3.16 -13.05
N LEU A 253 -11.69 -2.14 -13.59
CA LEU A 253 -12.10 -1.50 -14.83
C LEU A 253 -12.10 -2.49 -16.01
N LEU A 254 -11.09 -3.36 -16.07
CA LEU A 254 -11.04 -4.41 -17.11
C LEU A 254 -12.23 -5.37 -16.96
N TYR A 255 -12.59 -5.74 -15.75
CA TYR A 255 -13.76 -6.57 -15.47
C TYR A 255 -15.05 -5.91 -15.99
N PHE A 256 -15.29 -4.63 -15.66
CA PHE A 256 -16.45 -3.89 -16.16
C PHE A 256 -16.45 -3.74 -17.68
N ILE A 257 -15.30 -3.45 -18.30
CA ILE A 257 -15.20 -3.29 -19.75
C ILE A 257 -15.42 -4.63 -20.48
N ARG A 258 -14.93 -5.76 -19.89
CA ARG A 258 -15.24 -7.08 -20.43
C ARG A 258 -16.76 -7.29 -20.50
N GLU A 259 -17.46 -6.98 -19.42
CA GLU A 259 -18.91 -7.12 -19.34
C GLU A 259 -19.65 -6.22 -20.34
N ILE A 260 -19.21 -4.95 -20.48
CA ILE A 260 -19.74 -4.01 -21.48
C ILE A 260 -19.60 -4.58 -22.89
N LYS A 261 -18.46 -5.18 -23.22
CA LYS A 261 -18.21 -5.77 -24.54
C LYS A 261 -19.01 -7.04 -24.74
N GLU A 262 -19.06 -7.93 -23.77
CA GLU A 262 -19.81 -9.18 -23.82
C GLU A 262 -21.31 -8.94 -24.02
N LYS A 263 -21.88 -7.96 -23.30
CA LYS A 263 -23.29 -7.57 -23.40
C LYS A 263 -23.56 -6.59 -24.57
N ASN A 264 -22.52 -6.19 -25.32
CA ASN A 264 -22.61 -5.23 -26.41
C ASN A 264 -23.33 -3.92 -26.02
N LEU A 265 -23.00 -3.37 -24.85
CA LEU A 265 -23.62 -2.16 -24.30
C LEU A 265 -23.17 -0.86 -25.01
N VAL A 266 -22.05 -0.90 -25.72
CA VAL A 266 -21.57 0.20 -26.58
C VAL A 266 -21.77 -0.23 -28.04
N THR A 267 -22.58 0.52 -28.77
CA THR A 267 -23.01 0.18 -30.13
C THR A 267 -22.41 1.10 -31.19
N GLY A 268 -22.29 0.64 -32.43
CA GLY A 268 -21.78 1.45 -33.55
C GLY A 268 -20.25 1.60 -33.63
N HIS A 269 -19.50 1.13 -32.63
CA HIS A 269 -18.05 1.29 -32.52
C HIS A 269 -17.27 -0.04 -32.64
N GLY A 270 -17.94 -1.15 -32.92
CA GLY A 270 -17.34 -2.47 -33.12
C GLY A 270 -16.53 -2.93 -31.91
N CYS A 271 -15.40 -3.60 -32.19
CA CYS A 271 -14.49 -4.00 -31.11
C CYS A 271 -13.51 -2.85 -30.81
N PHE A 272 -13.99 -1.80 -30.10
CA PHE A 272 -13.17 -0.64 -29.74
C PHE A 272 -11.93 -1.06 -28.93
N PRO A 273 -10.75 -0.43 -29.19
CA PRO A 273 -9.53 -0.76 -28.46
C PRO A 273 -9.54 -0.23 -27.04
N VAL A 274 -8.95 -1.01 -26.12
CA VAL A 274 -8.69 -0.63 -24.74
C VAL A 274 -7.21 -0.84 -24.47
N TYR A 275 -6.51 0.19 -24.04
CA TYR A 275 -5.08 0.13 -23.77
C TYR A 275 -4.81 0.18 -22.27
N ILE A 276 -3.98 -0.76 -21.78
CA ILE A 276 -3.28 -0.63 -20.52
C ILE A 276 -1.91 -0.03 -20.84
N ASP A 277 -1.72 1.24 -20.53
CA ASP A 277 -0.46 1.94 -20.74
C ASP A 277 0.23 2.28 -19.41
N SER A 278 0.62 1.23 -18.71
CA SER A 278 1.39 1.26 -17.48
C SER A 278 2.10 -0.09 -17.31
N PRO A 279 3.44 -0.14 -17.31
CA PRO A 279 4.19 -1.38 -17.10
C PRO A 279 3.79 -2.08 -15.81
N LEU A 280 3.67 -1.34 -14.70
CA LEU A 280 3.23 -1.88 -13.41
C LEU A 280 1.82 -2.49 -13.49
N ALA A 281 0.87 -1.82 -14.16
CA ALA A 281 -0.49 -2.34 -14.31
C ALA A 281 -0.54 -3.61 -15.15
N ILE A 282 0.33 -3.73 -16.15
CA ILE A 282 0.46 -4.94 -16.99
C ILE A 282 0.97 -6.11 -16.14
N GLU A 283 2.01 -5.88 -15.34
CA GLU A 283 2.56 -6.90 -14.44
C GLU A 283 1.55 -7.31 -13.36
N ALA A 284 0.85 -6.35 -12.74
CA ALA A 284 -0.22 -6.62 -11.80
C ALA A 284 -1.34 -7.46 -12.42
N THR A 285 -1.79 -7.10 -13.64
CA THR A 285 -2.82 -7.86 -14.36
C THR A 285 -2.37 -9.31 -14.61
N ARG A 286 -1.07 -9.55 -14.85
CA ARG A 286 -0.54 -10.91 -14.98
C ARG A 286 -0.62 -11.67 -13.65
N ILE A 287 -0.26 -11.03 -12.54
CA ILE A 287 -0.37 -11.64 -11.20
C ILE A 287 -1.83 -12.03 -10.91
N PHE A 288 -2.79 -11.15 -11.21
CA PHE A 288 -4.22 -11.48 -11.06
C PHE A 288 -4.62 -12.72 -11.88
N LYS A 289 -4.11 -12.89 -13.10
CA LYS A 289 -4.39 -14.06 -13.94
C LYS A 289 -3.77 -15.35 -13.42
N ASP A 290 -2.56 -15.27 -12.85
CA ASP A 290 -1.78 -16.41 -12.41
C ASP A 290 -2.14 -16.82 -10.96
N THR A 291 -2.92 -16.00 -10.23
CA THR A 291 -3.33 -16.25 -8.85
C THR A 291 -4.33 -17.41 -8.76
N ASP A 292 -4.21 -18.19 -7.68
CA ASP A 292 -5.12 -19.31 -7.40
C ASP A 292 -6.58 -18.84 -7.25
N SER A 293 -7.49 -19.57 -7.87
CA SER A 293 -8.91 -19.24 -7.91
C SER A 293 -9.58 -19.19 -6.52
N SER A 294 -8.97 -19.78 -5.49
CA SER A 294 -9.42 -19.66 -4.10
C SER A 294 -9.36 -18.25 -3.54
N CYS A 295 -8.62 -17.34 -4.17
CA CYS A 295 -8.54 -15.94 -3.80
C CYS A 295 -9.64 -15.06 -4.42
N PHE A 296 -10.43 -15.61 -5.36
CA PHE A 296 -11.47 -14.88 -6.08
C PHE A 296 -12.86 -15.10 -5.51
N ASP A 297 -13.74 -14.14 -5.80
CA ASP A 297 -15.16 -14.23 -5.46
C ASP A 297 -15.89 -15.34 -6.24
N GLU A 298 -17.12 -15.61 -5.86
CA GLU A 298 -17.93 -16.67 -6.50
C GLU A 298 -18.28 -16.35 -7.96
N GLU A 299 -18.50 -15.07 -8.29
CA GLU A 299 -18.85 -14.63 -9.64
C GLU A 299 -17.68 -14.80 -10.61
N THR A 300 -16.49 -14.38 -10.20
CA THR A 300 -15.25 -14.58 -10.95
C THR A 300 -14.96 -16.06 -11.15
N ASN A 301 -15.10 -16.87 -10.11
CA ASN A 301 -14.94 -18.32 -10.20
C ASN A 301 -15.96 -18.97 -11.15
N ALA A 302 -17.19 -18.47 -11.19
CA ALA A 302 -18.19 -18.93 -12.15
C ALA A 302 -17.86 -18.57 -13.61
N LEU A 303 -17.19 -17.44 -13.85
CA LEU A 303 -16.66 -17.08 -15.18
C LEU A 303 -15.51 -18.00 -15.59
N LEU A 304 -14.53 -18.20 -14.70
CA LEU A 304 -13.39 -19.09 -14.92
C LEU A 304 -13.83 -20.53 -15.22
N ALA A 305 -14.84 -21.04 -14.50
CA ALA A 305 -15.42 -22.37 -14.75
C ALA A 305 -16.06 -22.50 -16.15
N LYS A 306 -16.50 -21.39 -16.74
CA LYS A 306 -17.01 -21.32 -18.13
C LYS A 306 -15.92 -21.10 -19.15
N GLY A 307 -14.63 -21.01 -18.75
CA GLY A 307 -13.51 -20.71 -19.62
C GLY A 307 -13.42 -19.22 -20.02
N ILE A 308 -14.11 -18.33 -19.29
CA ILE A 308 -14.09 -16.89 -19.53
C ILE A 308 -13.05 -16.26 -18.60
N ASP A 309 -12.05 -15.60 -19.19
CA ASP A 309 -11.09 -14.80 -18.42
C ASP A 309 -11.77 -13.50 -17.95
N PRO A 310 -11.82 -13.22 -16.64
CA PRO A 310 -12.60 -12.10 -16.09
C PRO A 310 -12.05 -10.72 -16.48
N ILE A 311 -10.79 -10.62 -16.87
CA ILE A 311 -10.09 -9.34 -17.17
C ILE A 311 -9.44 -9.33 -18.57
N GLN A 312 -9.69 -10.34 -19.40
CA GLN A 312 -9.20 -10.43 -20.77
C GLN A 312 -10.38 -10.45 -21.75
N PHE A 313 -10.28 -9.68 -22.82
CA PHE A 313 -11.34 -9.60 -23.84
C PHE A 313 -10.79 -9.15 -25.19
N PRO A 314 -11.50 -9.36 -26.30
CA PRO A 314 -11.10 -8.87 -27.61
C PRO A 314 -10.95 -7.35 -27.65
N GLY A 315 -9.82 -6.87 -28.22
CA GLY A 315 -9.50 -5.45 -28.29
C GLY A 315 -8.73 -4.89 -27.10
N LEU A 316 -8.47 -5.69 -26.05
CA LEU A 316 -7.53 -5.32 -24.99
C LEU A 316 -6.09 -5.38 -25.53
N LYS A 317 -5.35 -4.30 -25.33
CA LYS A 317 -3.97 -4.12 -25.77
C LYS A 317 -3.12 -3.60 -24.63
N VAL A 318 -1.87 -3.99 -24.59
CA VAL A 318 -0.88 -3.52 -23.62
C VAL A 318 0.19 -2.70 -24.33
N SER A 319 0.73 -1.70 -23.64
CA SER A 319 1.84 -0.89 -24.15
C SER A 319 2.99 -0.95 -23.15
N VAL A 320 4.09 -1.56 -23.55
CA VAL A 320 5.28 -1.75 -22.72
C VAL A 320 6.29 -0.65 -22.98
N THR A 321 6.58 -0.35 -24.24
CA THR A 321 7.61 0.61 -24.65
C THR A 321 7.09 2.05 -24.70
N SER A 322 8.01 3.02 -24.64
CA SER A 322 7.67 4.43 -24.79
C SER A 322 7.16 4.77 -26.20
N ASP A 323 7.61 4.05 -27.22
CA ASP A 323 7.17 4.29 -28.60
C ASP A 323 5.74 3.76 -28.82
N GLU A 324 5.40 2.60 -28.26
CA GLU A 324 4.02 2.11 -28.24
C GLU A 324 3.08 3.09 -27.53
N SER A 325 3.50 3.62 -26.38
CA SER A 325 2.75 4.62 -25.62
C SER A 325 2.50 5.91 -26.44
N ARG A 326 3.51 6.39 -27.15
CA ARG A 326 3.37 7.56 -28.04
C ARG A 326 2.40 7.28 -29.18
N ALA A 327 2.47 6.10 -29.78
CA ALA A 327 1.60 5.71 -30.89
C ALA A 327 0.11 5.73 -30.52
N ILE A 328 -0.25 5.44 -29.26
CA ILE A 328 -1.63 5.53 -28.75
C ILE A 328 -2.21 6.93 -28.96
N ASN A 329 -1.40 7.99 -28.72
CA ASN A 329 -1.86 9.37 -28.81
C ASN A 329 -2.01 9.89 -30.25
N THR A 330 -1.36 9.25 -31.21
CA THR A 330 -1.41 9.64 -32.64
C THR A 330 -2.43 8.83 -33.44
N ASP A 331 -2.91 7.71 -32.90
CA ASP A 331 -3.93 6.87 -33.55
C ASP A 331 -5.32 7.56 -33.46
N PRO A 332 -5.99 7.87 -34.58
CA PRO A 332 -7.26 8.59 -34.62
C PRO A 332 -8.47 7.75 -34.16
N VAL A 333 -8.33 6.44 -34.04
CA VAL A 333 -9.45 5.56 -33.66
C VAL A 333 -9.86 5.83 -32.20
N PRO A 334 -11.15 6.09 -31.89
CA PRO A 334 -11.64 6.22 -30.53
C PRO A 334 -11.31 4.99 -29.68
N LYS A 335 -10.80 5.22 -28.47
CA LYS A 335 -10.30 4.16 -27.60
C LYS A 335 -10.42 4.51 -26.12
N VAL A 336 -10.29 3.50 -25.27
CA VAL A 336 -10.06 3.65 -23.84
C VAL A 336 -8.56 3.57 -23.56
N ILE A 337 -8.05 4.48 -22.73
CA ILE A 337 -6.64 4.51 -22.29
C ILE A 337 -6.63 4.47 -20.76
N ILE A 338 -6.21 3.36 -20.19
CA ILE A 338 -6.05 3.18 -18.74
C ILE A 338 -4.56 3.32 -18.44
N SER A 339 -4.20 4.30 -17.60
CA SER A 339 -2.79 4.61 -17.34
C SER A 339 -2.56 5.09 -15.90
N ALA A 340 -1.48 4.67 -15.29
CA ALA A 340 -1.04 5.17 -13.98
C ALA A 340 -0.27 6.52 -14.13
N SER A 341 -0.29 7.44 -13.16
CA SER A 341 -0.91 7.34 -11.82
C SER A 341 -2.37 7.79 -11.81
N GLY A 342 -3.12 7.28 -10.83
CA GLY A 342 -4.55 7.61 -10.67
C GLY A 342 -4.83 9.06 -10.27
N MET A 343 -3.86 9.77 -9.66
CA MET A 343 -3.99 11.19 -9.27
C MET A 343 -3.29 12.15 -10.27
N CYS A 344 -2.77 11.65 -11.39
CA CYS A 344 -2.14 12.40 -12.47
C CYS A 344 -0.82 13.09 -12.09
N GLU A 345 -0.16 12.72 -11.00
CA GLU A 345 1.10 13.36 -10.55
C GLU A 345 2.34 12.77 -11.21
N ALA A 346 2.28 11.52 -11.66
CA ALA A 346 3.40 10.79 -12.25
C ALA A 346 2.95 9.92 -13.43
N GLY A 347 3.89 9.23 -14.05
CA GLY A 347 3.65 8.18 -15.03
C GLY A 347 3.16 8.68 -16.39
N ARG A 348 2.70 7.72 -17.18
CA ARG A 348 2.29 7.95 -18.58
C ARG A 348 0.93 8.65 -18.68
N SER A 349 0.09 8.62 -17.65
CA SER A 349 -1.19 9.33 -17.59
C SER A 349 -1.05 10.81 -17.94
N ARG A 350 0.02 11.47 -17.47
CA ARG A 350 0.31 12.88 -17.77
C ARG A 350 0.54 13.15 -19.27
N HIS A 351 1.15 12.21 -19.98
CA HIS A 351 1.32 12.33 -21.43
C HIS A 351 -0.01 12.18 -22.16
N HIS A 352 -0.85 11.23 -21.76
CA HIS A 352 -2.19 11.07 -22.33
C HIS A 352 -3.08 12.29 -22.05
N LEU A 353 -3.02 12.85 -20.82
CA LEU A 353 -3.72 14.10 -20.48
C LEU A 353 -3.27 15.26 -21.37
N LYS A 354 -1.96 15.44 -21.59
CA LYS A 354 -1.43 16.47 -22.48
C LYS A 354 -2.02 16.39 -23.90
N HIS A 355 -2.23 15.19 -24.42
CA HIS A 355 -2.73 14.97 -25.79
C HIS A 355 -4.26 14.98 -25.91
N ASN A 356 -5.00 14.81 -24.79
CA ASN A 356 -6.46 14.65 -24.85
C ASN A 356 -7.25 15.78 -24.15
N LEU A 357 -6.65 16.51 -23.15
CA LEU A 357 -7.38 17.55 -22.41
C LEU A 357 -7.89 18.71 -23.27
N TRP A 358 -7.16 19.13 -24.30
CA TRP A 358 -7.54 20.24 -25.18
C TRP A 358 -8.56 19.83 -26.26
N ARG A 359 -8.90 18.56 -26.35
CA ARG A 359 -9.81 17.99 -27.35
C ARG A 359 -11.20 17.83 -26.77
N LYS A 360 -12.14 18.65 -27.21
CA LYS A 360 -13.55 18.69 -26.75
C LYS A 360 -14.31 17.38 -26.94
N GLU A 361 -13.91 16.55 -27.89
CA GLU A 361 -14.48 15.24 -28.15
C GLU A 361 -14.05 14.18 -27.12
N CYS A 362 -12.94 14.38 -26.41
CA CYS A 362 -12.40 13.44 -25.44
C CYS A 362 -13.05 13.56 -24.05
N THR A 363 -12.92 12.52 -23.27
CA THR A 363 -13.35 12.47 -21.86
C THR A 363 -12.19 12.00 -21.00
N VAL A 364 -11.96 12.67 -19.86
CA VAL A 364 -11.12 12.18 -18.75
C VAL A 364 -12.05 11.68 -17.67
N LEU A 365 -11.89 10.39 -17.32
CA LEU A 365 -12.74 9.72 -16.34
C LEU A 365 -11.94 9.36 -15.09
N PHE A 366 -12.26 10.00 -13.98
CA PHE A 366 -11.70 9.66 -12.67
C PHE A 366 -12.50 8.53 -12.02
N VAL A 367 -11.78 7.55 -11.46
CA VAL A 367 -12.36 6.32 -10.90
C VAL A 367 -11.91 6.08 -9.45
N GLY A 368 -11.41 7.11 -8.79
CA GLY A 368 -10.94 7.06 -7.42
C GLY A 368 -10.83 8.45 -6.79
N TYR A 369 -10.47 8.47 -5.52
CA TYR A 369 -10.23 9.69 -4.77
C TYR A 369 -9.09 10.50 -5.40
N GLN A 370 -9.25 11.83 -5.39
CA GLN A 370 -8.24 12.77 -5.83
C GLN A 370 -7.82 13.65 -4.65
N ALA A 371 -6.59 13.47 -4.19
CA ALA A 371 -6.07 14.20 -3.05
C ALA A 371 -5.93 15.71 -3.32
N VAL A 372 -6.07 16.50 -2.29
CA VAL A 372 -5.89 17.97 -2.37
C VAL A 372 -4.48 18.29 -2.91
N ASN A 373 -4.40 19.33 -3.76
CA ASN A 373 -3.18 19.77 -4.46
C ASN A 373 -2.65 18.81 -5.54
N THR A 374 -3.40 17.81 -5.99
CA THR A 374 -3.06 16.99 -7.15
C THR A 374 -3.64 17.57 -8.44
N LEU A 375 -3.05 17.22 -9.58
CA LEU A 375 -3.57 17.60 -10.90
C LEU A 375 -4.97 17.03 -11.11
N GLY A 376 -5.20 15.77 -10.71
CA GLY A 376 -6.52 15.15 -10.82
C GLY A 376 -7.59 15.91 -10.02
N ARG A 377 -7.25 16.40 -8.83
CA ARG A 377 -8.14 17.22 -8.01
C ARG A 377 -8.46 18.55 -8.69
N SER A 378 -7.45 19.23 -9.23
CA SER A 378 -7.64 20.50 -9.94
C SER A 378 -8.56 20.34 -11.16
N LEU A 379 -8.44 19.23 -11.90
CA LEU A 379 -9.32 18.93 -13.03
C LEU A 379 -10.78 18.68 -12.58
N LEU A 380 -11.00 17.94 -11.48
CA LEU A 380 -12.33 17.70 -10.92
C LEU A 380 -12.98 18.99 -10.39
N GLU A 381 -12.19 19.93 -9.89
CA GLU A 381 -12.65 21.23 -9.42
C GLU A 381 -12.93 22.23 -10.56
N GLY A 382 -12.73 21.82 -11.82
CA GLY A 382 -13.08 22.61 -12.99
C GLY A 382 -12.00 23.58 -13.44
N ALA A 383 -10.73 23.23 -13.32
CA ALA A 383 -9.63 24.05 -13.85
C ALA A 383 -9.75 24.21 -15.37
N ASP A 384 -9.79 25.46 -15.86
CA ASP A 384 -9.85 25.78 -17.29
C ASP A 384 -8.50 25.53 -18.00
N ASN A 385 -7.39 25.59 -17.27
CA ASN A 385 -6.03 25.38 -17.76
C ASN A 385 -5.17 24.68 -16.73
N VAL A 386 -4.33 23.77 -17.18
CA VAL A 386 -3.35 23.05 -16.33
C VAL A 386 -1.95 23.07 -16.94
N LYS A 387 -0.92 22.99 -16.09
CA LYS A 387 0.47 22.88 -16.55
C LYS A 387 0.94 21.44 -16.63
N LEU A 388 1.30 20.99 -17.84
CA LEU A 388 1.88 19.68 -18.09
C LEU A 388 3.22 19.83 -18.84
N PHE A 389 4.30 19.32 -18.25
CA PHE A 389 5.65 19.38 -18.84
C PHE A 389 6.11 20.80 -19.21
N GLY A 390 5.68 21.81 -18.45
CA GLY A 390 6.01 23.22 -18.68
C GLY A 390 5.10 23.95 -19.67
N GLU A 391 4.17 23.25 -20.34
CA GLU A 391 3.19 23.82 -21.24
C GLU A 391 1.85 24.06 -20.53
N SER A 392 1.17 25.15 -20.87
CA SER A 392 -0.21 25.40 -20.44
C SER A 392 -1.16 24.70 -21.40
N ILE A 393 -2.00 23.81 -20.88
CA ILE A 393 -2.98 23.05 -21.65
C ILE A 393 -4.37 23.51 -21.25
N GLU A 394 -5.16 23.95 -22.21
CA GLU A 394 -6.57 24.28 -22.02
C GLU A 394 -7.39 23.01 -21.80
N VAL A 395 -8.34 23.04 -20.86
CA VAL A 395 -9.19 21.89 -20.54
C VAL A 395 -10.53 22.05 -21.28
N GLN A 396 -10.63 21.40 -22.45
CA GLN A 396 -11.85 21.34 -23.24
C GLN A 396 -12.52 19.97 -23.20
N ALA A 397 -11.77 18.92 -22.81
CA ALA A 397 -12.29 17.57 -22.63
C ALA A 397 -13.35 17.53 -21.51
N GLU A 398 -14.33 16.65 -21.68
CA GLU A 398 -15.29 16.37 -20.61
C GLU A 398 -14.57 15.73 -19.40
N ILE A 399 -14.76 16.28 -18.21
CA ILE A 399 -14.24 15.71 -16.96
C ILE A 399 -15.37 14.99 -16.25
N CYS A 400 -15.22 13.69 -16.02
CA CYS A 400 -16.20 12.83 -15.36
C CYS A 400 -15.59 12.11 -14.16
N GLN A 401 -16.45 11.69 -13.24
CA GLN A 401 -16.07 10.84 -12.12
C GLN A 401 -17.09 9.70 -11.94
N LEU A 402 -16.61 8.47 -11.78
CA LEU A 402 -17.40 7.37 -11.22
C LEU A 402 -17.20 7.40 -9.70
N THR A 403 -18.26 7.78 -8.99
CA THR A 403 -18.24 7.88 -7.52
C THR A 403 -18.54 6.53 -6.87
N GLY A 404 -18.08 6.35 -5.63
CA GLY A 404 -18.35 5.14 -4.84
C GLY A 404 -17.44 3.94 -5.10
N LEU A 405 -16.52 4.05 -6.07
CA LEU A 405 -15.48 3.05 -6.29
C LEU A 405 -14.35 3.24 -5.25
N SER A 406 -14.56 2.82 -4.01
CA SER A 406 -13.53 2.78 -2.97
C SER A 406 -13.10 1.35 -2.70
N GLY A 407 -11.79 1.14 -2.50
CA GLY A 407 -11.27 -0.14 -2.03
C GLY A 407 -11.57 -0.40 -0.56
N HIS A 408 -11.70 0.66 0.26
CA HIS A 408 -11.97 0.55 1.69
C HIS A 408 -13.46 0.46 1.99
N ALA A 409 -13.78 -0.22 3.08
CA ALA A 409 -15.08 -0.19 3.69
C ALA A 409 -15.45 1.24 4.12
N ASP A 410 -16.73 1.57 4.02
CA ASP A 410 -17.27 2.78 4.62
C ASP A 410 -17.59 2.57 6.11
N ARG A 411 -18.10 3.61 6.77
CA ARG A 411 -18.45 3.57 8.19
C ARG A 411 -19.33 2.37 8.55
N GLU A 412 -20.34 2.06 7.73
CA GLU A 412 -21.26 0.93 7.98
C GLU A 412 -20.53 -0.40 7.84
N GLY A 413 -19.65 -0.53 6.85
CA GLY A 413 -18.81 -1.72 6.65
C GLY A 413 -17.84 -1.94 7.81
N LEU A 414 -17.14 -0.87 8.25
CA LEU A 414 -16.24 -0.88 9.41
C LEU A 414 -16.98 -1.28 10.69
N LEU A 415 -18.16 -0.68 10.93
CA LEU A 415 -18.99 -1.02 12.08
C LEU A 415 -19.49 -2.46 12.03
N LYS A 416 -19.89 -2.95 10.86
CA LYS A 416 -20.29 -4.34 10.68
C LYS A 416 -19.14 -5.29 11.00
N TRP A 417 -17.92 -4.96 10.56
CA TRP A 417 -16.74 -5.78 10.79
C TRP A 417 -16.39 -5.87 12.29
N VAL A 418 -16.31 -4.74 13.00
CA VAL A 418 -15.94 -4.74 14.43
C VAL A 418 -17.04 -5.33 15.32
N ASN A 419 -18.30 -5.23 14.93
CA ASN A 419 -19.43 -5.85 15.66
C ASN A 419 -19.52 -7.37 15.45
N SER A 420 -18.69 -7.98 14.61
CA SER A 420 -18.62 -9.43 14.46
C SER A 420 -17.89 -10.14 15.62
N PHE A 421 -17.13 -9.39 16.41
CA PHE A 421 -16.43 -9.96 17.58
C PHE A 421 -17.39 -10.18 18.74
N GLU A 422 -17.49 -11.45 19.19
CA GLU A 422 -18.30 -11.84 20.34
C GLU A 422 -17.54 -12.88 21.20
N PRO A 423 -17.17 -12.56 22.46
CA PRO A 423 -17.41 -11.30 23.17
C PRO A 423 -16.64 -10.11 22.57
N LYS A 424 -17.09 -8.90 22.91
CA LYS A 424 -16.36 -7.69 22.51
C LYS A 424 -14.92 -7.75 23.01
N PRO A 425 -13.97 -7.26 22.20
CA PRO A 425 -12.56 -7.17 22.59
C PRO A 425 -12.35 -6.35 23.88
N LYS A 426 -11.33 -6.68 24.63
CA LYS A 426 -10.92 -5.92 25.83
C LYS A 426 -10.61 -4.46 25.49
N ARG A 427 -10.06 -4.24 24.28
CA ARG A 427 -9.82 -2.91 23.71
C ARG A 427 -9.73 -2.97 22.19
N VAL A 428 -10.20 -1.89 21.57
CA VAL A 428 -10.07 -1.62 20.12
C VAL A 428 -9.19 -0.38 19.96
N PHE A 429 -8.09 -0.52 19.24
CA PHE A 429 -7.23 0.59 18.82
C PHE A 429 -7.60 0.98 17.40
N ILE A 430 -7.92 2.25 17.21
CA ILE A 430 -8.29 2.84 15.92
C ILE A 430 -7.02 3.44 15.33
N ILE A 431 -6.69 3.04 14.13
CA ILE A 431 -5.49 3.45 13.39
C ILE A 431 -5.86 3.73 11.94
N HIS A 432 -4.92 4.20 11.13
CA HIS A 432 -5.05 4.34 9.68
C HIS A 432 -6.27 5.16 9.29
N GLY A 433 -6.28 6.42 9.71
CA GLY A 433 -7.34 7.39 9.44
C GLY A 433 -6.86 8.81 9.68
N GLU A 434 -7.52 9.78 9.04
CA GLU A 434 -7.26 11.19 9.33
C GLU A 434 -7.61 11.52 10.79
N ASP A 435 -6.92 12.50 11.39
CA ASP A 435 -7.03 12.86 12.82
C ASP A 435 -8.48 13.02 13.33
N GLU A 436 -9.32 13.74 12.58
CA GLU A 436 -10.73 13.93 12.96
C GLU A 436 -11.52 12.62 12.80
N VAL A 437 -11.23 11.84 11.77
CA VAL A 437 -11.94 10.60 11.45
C VAL A 437 -11.68 9.52 12.52
N GLU A 438 -10.42 9.32 12.91
CA GLU A 438 -10.06 8.38 13.98
C GLU A 438 -10.76 8.71 15.31
N ASN A 439 -10.75 10.00 15.68
CA ASN A 439 -11.41 10.44 16.91
C ASN A 439 -12.94 10.25 16.87
N ILE A 440 -13.59 10.59 15.75
CA ILE A 440 -15.04 10.38 15.54
C ILE A 440 -15.36 8.89 15.61
N PHE A 441 -14.56 8.06 14.96
CA PHE A 441 -14.82 6.62 14.91
C PHE A 441 -14.60 5.95 16.28
N ALA A 442 -13.53 6.32 17.00
CA ALA A 442 -13.28 5.86 18.36
C ALA A 442 -14.43 6.24 19.32
N GLN A 443 -14.96 7.47 19.21
CA GLN A 443 -16.13 7.90 19.96
C GLN A 443 -17.37 7.06 19.58
N THR A 444 -17.62 6.85 18.28
CA THR A 444 -18.74 6.04 17.80
C THR A 444 -18.71 4.62 18.38
N LEU A 445 -17.53 3.98 18.44
CA LEU A 445 -17.37 2.67 19.04
C LEU A 445 -17.58 2.69 20.55
N THR A 446 -17.12 3.75 21.22
CA THR A 446 -17.32 3.92 22.68
C THR A 446 -18.82 4.04 23.01
N GLU A 447 -19.58 4.79 22.21
CA GLU A 447 -21.04 4.91 22.33
C GLU A 447 -21.76 3.57 22.11
N GLN A 448 -21.18 2.68 21.30
CA GLN A 448 -21.65 1.30 21.12
C GLN A 448 -21.15 0.33 22.20
N GLY A 449 -20.44 0.82 23.21
CA GLY A 449 -19.98 0.04 24.36
C GLY A 449 -18.69 -0.76 24.12
N PHE A 450 -17.87 -0.35 23.14
CA PHE A 450 -16.49 -0.82 23.02
C PHE A 450 -15.56 0.04 23.89
N ASN A 451 -14.46 -0.54 24.35
CA ASN A 451 -13.36 0.20 24.93
C ASN A 451 -12.41 0.60 23.78
N ALA A 452 -12.69 1.71 23.10
CA ALA A 452 -11.97 2.16 21.92
C ALA A 452 -11.08 3.37 22.21
N SER A 453 -9.95 3.46 21.52
CA SER A 453 -9.03 4.61 21.58
C SER A 453 -8.26 4.75 20.27
N ALA A 454 -7.91 5.99 19.90
CA ALA A 454 -7.06 6.32 18.76
C ALA A 454 -5.66 6.71 19.31
N PRO A 455 -4.64 5.86 19.18
CA PRO A 455 -3.31 6.11 19.71
C PRO A 455 -2.54 7.10 18.81
N TYR A 456 -1.68 7.92 19.40
CA TYR A 456 -0.75 8.76 18.65
C TYR A 456 0.58 8.05 18.36
N ASN A 457 1.32 8.55 17.38
CA ASN A 457 2.65 8.07 17.06
C ASN A 457 3.57 8.13 18.31
N GLY A 458 4.32 7.04 18.56
CA GLY A 458 5.19 6.87 19.73
C GLY A 458 4.49 6.39 21.00
N GLU A 459 3.17 6.17 20.96
CA GLU A 459 2.42 5.61 22.09
C GLU A 459 2.80 4.15 22.33
N GLN A 460 2.95 3.78 23.63
CA GLN A 460 3.34 2.43 24.03
C GLN A 460 2.36 1.82 25.01
N TRP A 461 2.01 0.57 24.79
CA TRP A 461 1.08 -0.18 25.63
C TRP A 461 1.67 -1.51 26.08
N ALA A 462 1.53 -1.81 27.37
CA ALA A 462 1.62 -3.18 27.84
C ALA A 462 0.25 -3.84 27.71
N ILE A 463 0.17 -4.98 27.02
CA ILE A 463 -1.07 -5.73 26.81
C ILE A 463 -0.88 -7.19 27.19
N GLY A 464 -1.95 -7.83 27.66
CA GLY A 464 -1.93 -9.23 28.08
C GLY A 464 -3.31 -9.74 28.45
N SER A 465 -3.36 -10.95 29.03
CA SER A 465 -4.61 -11.61 29.42
C SER A 465 -5.41 -10.79 30.45
N GLU A 466 -4.74 -10.04 31.30
CA GLU A 466 -5.36 -9.26 32.39
C GLU A 466 -5.88 -7.88 31.95
N GLY A 467 -5.39 -7.36 30.81
CA GLY A 467 -5.80 -6.05 30.30
C GLY A 467 -4.69 -5.31 29.55
N ALA A 468 -4.92 -4.02 29.32
CA ALA A 468 -4.00 -3.11 28.64
C ALA A 468 -3.69 -1.90 29.52
N VAL A 469 -2.41 -1.50 29.57
CA VAL A 469 -1.93 -0.32 30.31
C VAL A 469 -1.07 0.52 29.38
N CYS A 470 -1.40 1.82 29.27
CA CYS A 470 -0.56 2.76 28.55
C CYS A 470 0.73 2.99 29.34
N LEU A 471 1.87 2.70 28.73
CA LEU A 471 3.19 2.88 29.33
C LEU A 471 3.78 4.25 29.01
N LYS A 472 3.46 4.77 27.84
CA LYS A 472 3.93 6.06 27.34
C LYS A 472 2.86 6.63 26.41
N GLU A 473 2.46 7.85 26.67
CA GLU A 473 1.57 8.59 25.77
C GLU A 473 2.31 8.95 24.48
N GLY A 474 1.58 8.95 23.36
CA GLY A 474 2.07 9.39 22.08
C GLY A 474 2.17 10.91 22.01
N THR A 475 2.87 11.40 21.01
CA THR A 475 3.04 12.84 20.81
C THR A 475 2.68 13.22 19.39
N ARG A 476 1.93 14.33 19.25
CA ARG A 476 1.70 15.00 17.95
C ARG A 476 2.93 15.83 17.62
N ILE A 477 3.84 15.29 16.81
CA ILE A 477 4.97 16.07 16.28
C ILE A 477 4.57 16.49 14.87
N ARG A 478 4.31 17.80 14.70
CA ARG A 478 4.11 18.35 13.35
C ARG A 478 5.42 18.32 12.58
N ILE A 479 5.37 17.97 11.30
CA ILE A 479 6.52 18.03 10.41
C ILE A 479 6.97 19.49 10.28
N GLU A 480 8.08 19.83 10.95
CA GLU A 480 8.75 21.13 10.78
C GLU A 480 9.71 21.04 9.59
N HIS A 481 9.46 21.78 8.54
CA HIS A 481 10.27 21.81 7.32
C HIS A 481 11.64 22.52 7.50
N HIS A 482 12.33 22.31 8.62
CA HIS A 482 13.59 22.99 8.94
C HIS A 482 14.70 22.06 9.43
N VAL A 483 15.05 21.03 8.66
CA VAL A 483 16.37 20.38 8.82
C VAL A 483 17.13 20.55 7.50
N SER A 484 18.33 21.14 7.56
CA SER A 484 19.20 21.18 6.39
C SER A 484 19.46 19.74 5.94
N GLU A 485 19.19 19.42 4.67
CA GLU A 485 19.32 18.06 4.10
C GLU A 485 20.67 17.39 4.42
N GLY A 486 21.74 18.17 4.60
CA GLY A 486 23.08 17.70 4.97
C GLY A 486 23.18 17.14 6.40
N ALA A 487 22.50 17.73 7.39
CA ALA A 487 22.53 17.27 8.77
C ALA A 487 21.73 15.97 8.95
N ALA A 488 20.58 15.86 8.27
CA ALA A 488 19.76 14.64 8.26
C ALA A 488 20.51 13.46 7.62
N ARG A 489 21.25 13.71 6.52
CA ARG A 489 22.07 12.69 5.83
C ARG A 489 23.22 12.18 6.70
N ALA A 490 23.94 13.06 7.39
CA ALA A 490 25.03 12.69 8.29
C ALA A 490 24.49 11.82 9.46
N ALA A 491 23.36 12.20 10.03
CA ALA A 491 22.68 11.42 11.06
C ALA A 491 22.27 10.03 10.55
N THR A 492 21.75 9.92 9.33
CA THR A 492 21.33 8.64 8.72
C THR A 492 22.52 7.69 8.49
N VAL A 493 23.65 8.18 8.00
CA VAL A 493 24.86 7.36 7.77
C VAL A 493 25.46 6.90 9.10
N PHE A 494 25.53 7.77 10.10
CA PHE A 494 25.98 7.40 11.43
C PHE A 494 25.06 6.38 12.10
N GLN A 495 23.74 6.53 11.95
CA GLN A 495 22.76 5.58 12.46
C GLN A 495 22.91 4.20 11.81
N ARG A 496 23.19 4.14 10.50
CA ARG A 496 23.49 2.87 9.79
C ARG A 496 24.73 2.18 10.37
N LEU A 497 25.79 2.95 10.67
CA LEU A 497 27.00 2.42 11.29
C LEU A 497 26.72 1.89 12.69
N LEU A 498 25.94 2.62 13.49
CA LEU A 498 25.54 2.21 14.83
C LEU A 498 24.71 0.91 14.80
N ASN A 499 23.78 0.80 13.85
CA ASN A 499 22.97 -0.39 13.66
C ASN A 499 23.81 -1.62 13.24
N ALA A 500 24.83 -1.43 12.40
CA ALA A 500 25.78 -2.48 12.03
C ALA A 500 26.58 -2.95 13.25
N GLY A 501 27.00 -2.04 14.14
CA GLY A 501 27.66 -2.38 15.39
C GLY A 501 26.77 -3.21 16.34
N LYS A 502 25.50 -2.81 16.52
CA LYS A 502 24.54 -3.56 17.33
C LYS A 502 24.29 -4.97 16.77
N ARG A 503 24.18 -5.09 15.44
CA ARG A 503 24.08 -6.41 14.79
C ARG A 503 25.32 -7.27 15.03
N LEU A 504 26.52 -6.69 14.98
CA LEU A 504 27.77 -7.42 15.25
C LEU A 504 27.76 -8.00 16.67
N LEU A 505 27.30 -7.23 17.66
CA LEU A 505 27.17 -7.71 19.06
C LEU A 505 26.24 -8.95 19.14
N ARG A 506 25.07 -8.90 18.48
CA ARG A 506 24.18 -10.09 18.41
C ARG A 506 24.85 -11.31 17.79
N VAL A 507 25.60 -11.12 16.70
CA VAL A 507 26.33 -12.23 16.06
C VAL A 507 27.37 -12.82 17.01
N ILE A 508 28.01 -11.98 17.84
CA ILE A 508 28.96 -12.44 18.86
C ILE A 508 28.22 -13.29 19.91
N GLU A 509 27.09 -12.81 20.44
CA GLU A 509 26.26 -13.52 21.43
C GLU A 509 25.76 -14.87 20.89
N HIS A 510 25.28 -14.93 19.65
CA HIS A 510 24.83 -16.17 19.01
C HIS A 510 25.96 -17.21 18.79
N ASN A 511 27.20 -16.78 18.81
CA ASN A 511 28.35 -17.68 18.69
C ASN A 511 28.95 -18.07 20.05
N GLU A 512 28.29 -17.75 21.16
CA GLU A 512 28.69 -18.22 22.49
C GLU A 512 28.68 -19.76 22.52
N GLY A 513 29.80 -20.36 22.95
CA GLY A 513 30.02 -21.82 22.92
C GLY A 513 30.48 -22.40 21.58
N GLY A 514 30.76 -21.59 20.57
CA GLY A 514 31.37 -22.00 19.31
C GLY A 514 32.79 -22.50 19.46
N ALA A 515 33.33 -23.13 18.39
CA ALA A 515 34.70 -23.68 18.41
C ALA A 515 35.75 -22.57 18.62
N ASN A 516 36.64 -22.72 19.58
CA ASN A 516 37.64 -21.71 19.96
C ASN A 516 38.45 -21.16 18.79
N LYS A 517 38.74 -22.00 17.78
CA LYS A 517 39.49 -21.59 16.57
C LYS A 517 38.69 -20.61 15.71
N ASP A 518 37.39 -20.81 15.59
CA ASP A 518 36.51 -19.95 14.77
C ASP A 518 36.24 -18.65 15.52
N LEU A 519 36.03 -18.71 16.83
CA LEU A 519 35.87 -17.54 17.69
C LEU A 519 37.12 -16.65 17.68
N ALA A 520 38.32 -17.25 17.75
CA ALA A 520 39.59 -16.51 17.66
C ALA A 520 39.73 -15.79 16.32
N LYS A 521 39.44 -16.46 15.20
CA LYS A 521 39.47 -15.87 13.86
C LYS A 521 38.45 -14.71 13.72
N PHE A 522 37.26 -14.88 14.31
CA PHE A 522 36.23 -13.82 14.28
C PHE A 522 36.67 -12.63 15.11
N ALA A 523 37.26 -12.83 16.30
CA ALA A 523 37.80 -11.75 17.13
C ALA A 523 38.91 -10.98 16.40
N ASP A 524 39.83 -11.67 15.70
CA ASP A 524 40.90 -11.05 14.92
C ASP A 524 40.32 -10.16 13.79
N GLN A 525 39.26 -10.60 13.13
CA GLN A 525 38.59 -9.79 12.09
C GLN A 525 37.94 -8.53 12.66
N ILE A 526 37.32 -8.60 13.82
CA ILE A 526 36.73 -7.44 14.51
C ILE A 526 37.82 -6.46 14.92
N ASN A 527 38.90 -6.97 15.55
CA ASN A 527 40.02 -6.14 15.97
C ASN A 527 40.66 -5.41 14.78
N ALA A 528 40.91 -6.12 13.68
CA ALA A 528 41.45 -5.50 12.45
C ALA A 528 40.54 -4.42 11.87
N LEU A 529 39.21 -4.57 12.00
CA LEU A 529 38.24 -3.55 11.61
C LEU A 529 38.31 -2.33 12.54
N CYS A 530 38.39 -2.55 13.84
CA CYS A 530 38.55 -1.49 14.85
C CYS A 530 39.84 -0.70 14.61
N ASP A 531 40.99 -1.38 14.47
CA ASP A 531 42.29 -0.77 14.24
C ASP A 531 42.33 0.12 12.96
N LYS A 532 41.56 -0.31 11.93
CA LYS A 532 41.46 0.44 10.67
C LYS A 532 40.70 1.76 10.83
N TRP A 533 39.70 1.80 11.72
CA TRP A 533 38.76 2.93 11.82
C TRP A 533 38.88 3.73 13.13
N ASP A 534 39.64 3.25 14.11
CA ASP A 534 39.99 3.98 15.33
C ASP A 534 41.03 5.05 14.97
N ARG A 535 40.52 6.29 14.80
CA ARG A 535 41.36 7.47 14.39
C ARG A 535 41.58 8.42 15.54
#